data_c8aaa113b5707d91faf5ff5ef8b93ff1
#
_entry.id   c8aaa113b5707d91faf5ff5ef8b93ff1
#
_cell.length_a   1.000
_cell.length_b   1.000
_cell.length_c   1.000
_cell.angle_alpha   90.00
_cell.angle_beta   90.00
_cell.angle_gamma   90.00
#
_symmetry.space_group_name_H-M   'P 1'
#
loop_
_entity.id
_entity.type
_entity.pdbx_description
1 polymer ?
#
loop_
_entity_poly.entity_id
_entity_poly.type
_entity_poly.pdbx_seq_one_letter_code
_entity_poly.pdbx_strand_id
1 'polypeptide(L)' 'MHYFQFHIGDYRAATAHLSNEEDLAYRRLLDMYYDTEQPIPADTQWVARRIRMPEIVIKTVLQDMFVEAENGSWTNERAD' A
#
# COMPACT_ATOMS: atom_id res chain seq x y z
N MET A 1 6.98 -18.92 4.37
CA MET A 1 5.88 -17.99 4.13
C MET A 1 5.91 -16.88 5.13
N HIS A 2 5.89 -15.70 4.64
CA HIS A 2 5.78 -14.54 5.51
C HIS A 2 4.35 -14.26 5.82
N TYR A 3 4.07 -14.04 7.07
CA TYR A 3 2.83 -13.36 7.34
C TYR A 3 3.09 -12.33 8.42
N PHE A 4 2.25 -11.35 8.46
CA PHE A 4 2.36 -10.26 9.40
C PHE A 4 1.18 -10.31 10.35
N GLN A 5 1.39 -9.75 11.53
CA GLN A 5 0.30 -9.61 12.46
C GLN A 5 -0.60 -8.49 11.99
N PHE A 6 -1.85 -8.83 11.82
CA PHE A 6 -2.83 -7.91 11.29
C PHE A 6 -3.87 -7.64 12.35
N HIS A 7 -3.81 -6.46 12.93
CA HIS A 7 -4.74 -6.06 13.98
C HIS A 7 -5.93 -5.35 13.35
N ILE A 8 -7.06 -6.04 13.30
CA ILE A 8 -8.25 -5.54 12.62
C ILE A 8 -8.68 -4.17 13.15
N GLY A 9 -8.62 -3.96 14.46
CA GLY A 9 -8.98 -2.67 15.05
C GLY A 9 -8.10 -1.55 14.55
N ASP A 10 -6.77 -1.78 14.52
CA ASP A 10 -5.82 -0.79 14.04
C ASP A 10 -6.02 -0.52 12.55
N TYR A 11 -6.26 -1.58 11.77
CA TYR A 11 -6.51 -1.43 10.35
C TYR A 11 -7.74 -0.57 10.10
N ARG A 12 -8.84 -0.86 10.79
CA ARG A 12 -10.08 -0.10 10.61
C ARG A 12 -9.90 1.36 10.98
N ALA A 13 -9.19 1.64 12.07
CA ALA A 13 -8.94 3.01 12.49
C ALA A 13 -8.10 3.75 11.46
N ALA A 14 -7.09 3.08 10.90
CA ALA A 14 -6.19 3.70 9.92
C ALA A 14 -6.86 3.94 8.58
N THR A 15 -7.85 3.10 8.19
CA THR A 15 -8.42 3.12 6.85
C THR A 15 -9.85 3.64 6.80
N ALA A 16 -10.41 4.09 7.94
CA ALA A 16 -11.81 4.50 8.00
C ALA A 16 -12.15 5.62 7.02
N HIS A 17 -11.18 6.46 6.67
CA HIS A 17 -11.38 7.57 5.75
C HIS A 17 -11.24 7.19 4.28
N LEU A 18 -10.85 5.96 4.00
CA LEU A 18 -10.63 5.52 2.62
C LEU A 18 -11.94 5.08 1.98
N SER A 19 -12.07 5.33 0.68
CA SER A 19 -13.16 4.74 -0.09
C SER A 19 -12.96 3.24 -0.21
N ASN A 20 -14.01 2.53 -0.65
CA ASN A 20 -13.91 1.08 -0.84
C ASN A 20 -12.78 0.72 -1.79
N GLU A 21 -12.66 1.48 -2.87
CA GLU A 21 -11.61 1.23 -3.86
C GLU A 21 -10.22 1.52 -3.28
N GLU A 22 -10.10 2.59 -2.53
CA GLU A 22 -8.84 2.94 -1.88
C GLU A 22 -8.47 1.91 -0.81
N ASP A 23 -9.45 1.42 -0.07
CA ASP A 23 -9.22 0.39 0.93
C ASP A 23 -8.71 -0.90 0.27
N LEU A 24 -9.32 -1.30 -0.83
CA LEU A 24 -8.86 -2.46 -1.58
C LEU A 24 -7.44 -2.27 -2.11
N ALA A 25 -7.16 -1.08 -2.65
CA ALA A 25 -5.82 -0.76 -3.14
C ALA A 25 -4.79 -0.84 -2.01
N TYR A 26 -5.14 -0.30 -0.84
CA TYR A 26 -4.25 -0.34 0.30
C TYR A 26 -3.95 -1.79 0.69
N ARG A 27 -4.96 -2.65 0.75
CA ARG A 27 -4.77 -4.06 1.07
C ARG A 27 -3.84 -4.74 0.08
N ARG A 28 -4.05 -4.48 -1.21
CA ARG A 28 -3.21 -5.07 -2.26
C ARG A 28 -1.79 -4.55 -2.21
N LEU A 29 -1.60 -3.28 -1.90
CA LEU A 29 -0.27 -2.70 -1.74
C LEU A 29 0.46 -3.30 -0.54
N LEU A 30 -0.25 -3.50 0.56
CA LEU A 30 0.34 -4.15 1.73
C LEU A 30 0.74 -5.60 1.42
N ASP A 31 -0.11 -6.33 0.71
CA ASP A 31 0.20 -7.69 0.30
C ASP A 31 1.48 -7.72 -0.52
N MET A 32 1.62 -6.80 -1.48
CA MET A 32 2.81 -6.70 -2.29
C MET A 32 4.04 -6.35 -1.44
N TYR A 33 3.87 -5.39 -0.55
CA TYR A 33 4.95 -4.92 0.31
C TYR A 33 5.51 -6.08 1.15
N TYR A 34 4.64 -6.86 1.76
CA TYR A 34 5.06 -8.00 2.58
C TYR A 34 5.57 -9.15 1.73
N ASP A 35 4.96 -9.39 0.59
CA ASP A 35 5.35 -10.49 -0.27
C ASP A 35 6.76 -10.30 -0.82
N THR A 36 7.09 -9.09 -1.25
CA THR A 36 8.40 -8.79 -1.82
C THR A 36 9.44 -8.44 -0.77
N GLU A 37 9.01 -8.03 0.41
CA GLU A 37 9.89 -7.50 1.47
C GLU A 37 10.73 -6.33 0.97
N GLN A 38 10.17 -5.57 0.03
CA GLN A 38 10.82 -4.43 -0.60
C GLN A 38 9.87 -3.24 -0.61
N PRO A 39 10.39 -2.01 -0.66
CA PRO A 39 9.54 -0.84 -0.86
C PRO A 39 8.73 -0.96 -2.14
N ILE A 40 7.57 -0.30 -2.17
CA ILE A 40 6.76 -0.25 -3.38
C ILE A 40 7.54 0.57 -4.42
N PRO A 41 7.71 0.07 -5.65
CA PRO A 41 8.49 0.78 -6.67
C PRO A 41 7.93 2.15 -7.02
N ALA A 42 8.82 3.03 -7.44
CA ALA A 42 8.44 4.37 -7.89
C ALA A 42 7.57 4.35 -9.15
N ASP A 43 7.68 3.31 -9.97
CA ASP A 43 6.91 3.17 -11.20
C ASP A 43 5.48 2.74 -10.85
N THR A 44 4.63 3.73 -10.62
CA THR A 44 3.26 3.46 -10.20
C THR A 44 2.41 2.85 -11.31
N GLN A 45 2.77 3.05 -12.58
CA GLN A 45 2.08 2.36 -13.68
C GLN A 45 2.30 0.85 -13.61
N TRP A 46 3.54 0.46 -13.34
CA TRP A 46 3.86 -0.96 -13.18
C TRP A 46 3.12 -1.55 -11.98
N VAL A 47 3.11 -0.82 -10.87
CA VAL A 47 2.40 -1.26 -9.66
C VAL A 47 0.92 -1.40 -9.95
N ALA A 48 0.33 -0.43 -10.64
CA ALA A 48 -1.10 -0.46 -10.97
C ALA A 48 -1.46 -1.71 -11.76
N ARG A 49 -0.64 -2.07 -12.73
CA ARG A 49 -0.87 -3.29 -13.52
C ARG A 49 -0.67 -4.54 -12.68
N ARG A 50 0.32 -4.53 -11.82
CA ARG A 50 0.66 -5.67 -10.99
C ARG A 50 -0.48 -6.03 -10.04
N ILE A 51 -1.08 -5.03 -9.39
CA ILE A 51 -2.15 -5.27 -8.44
C ILE A 51 -3.54 -5.01 -9.02
N ARG A 52 -3.62 -4.68 -10.30
CA ARG A 52 -4.88 -4.53 -11.05
C ARG A 52 -5.79 -3.47 -10.45
N MET A 53 -5.23 -2.29 -10.22
CA MET A 53 -5.96 -1.14 -9.70
C MET A 53 -5.65 0.09 -10.55
N PRO A 54 -6.55 1.05 -10.64
CA PRO A 54 -6.26 2.30 -11.36
C PRO A 54 -5.08 3.03 -10.74
N GLU A 55 -4.20 3.56 -11.58
CA GLU A 55 -3.00 4.25 -11.09
C GLU A 55 -3.34 5.42 -10.20
N ILE A 56 -4.39 6.18 -10.53
CA ILE A 56 -4.77 7.34 -9.72
C ILE A 56 -5.13 6.96 -8.30
N VAL A 57 -5.81 5.83 -8.14
CA VAL A 57 -6.19 5.33 -6.82
C VAL A 57 -4.93 4.93 -6.04
N ILE A 58 -4.00 4.26 -6.72
CA ILE A 58 -2.75 3.84 -6.09
C ILE A 58 -1.94 5.04 -5.64
N LYS A 59 -1.82 6.06 -6.48
CA LYS A 59 -1.08 7.28 -6.11
C LYS A 59 -1.69 7.95 -4.89
N THR A 60 -3.02 8.03 -4.85
CA THR A 60 -3.72 8.62 -3.71
C THR A 60 -3.41 7.85 -2.43
N VAL A 61 -3.50 6.52 -2.48
CA VAL A 61 -3.25 5.69 -1.31
C VAL A 61 -1.79 5.78 -0.87
N LEU A 62 -0.85 5.77 -1.83
CA LEU A 62 0.57 5.87 -1.50
C LEU A 62 0.86 7.19 -0.79
N GLN A 63 0.32 8.30 -1.30
CA GLN A 63 0.53 9.62 -0.69
C GLN A 63 -0.07 9.70 0.71
N ASP A 64 -1.18 9.01 0.93
CA ASP A 64 -1.90 9.10 2.19
C ASP A 64 -1.37 8.11 3.24
N MET A 65 -0.98 6.91 2.82
CA MET A 65 -0.70 5.82 3.75
C MET A 65 0.75 5.35 3.76
N PHE A 66 1.56 5.79 2.81
CA PHE A 66 2.96 5.38 2.69
C PHE A 66 3.86 6.61 2.75
N VAL A 67 5.15 6.37 2.93
CA VAL A 67 6.16 7.43 2.96
C VAL A 67 7.06 7.27 1.75
N GLU A 68 7.22 8.35 0.99
CA GLU A 68 8.07 8.35 -0.21
C GLU A 68 9.54 8.53 0.20
N ALA A 69 10.38 7.65 -0.31
CA ALA A 69 11.82 7.73 -0.11
C ALA A 69 12.46 8.64 -1.18
N GLU A 70 13.73 8.96 -1.00
CA GLU A 70 14.44 9.85 -1.93
C GLU A 70 14.46 9.29 -3.36
N ASN A 71 14.52 7.98 -3.50
CA ASN A 71 14.55 7.35 -4.84
C ASN A 71 13.14 7.18 -5.43
N GLY A 72 12.10 7.67 -4.76
CA GLY A 72 10.73 7.59 -5.25
C GLY A 72 9.99 6.33 -4.86
N SER A 73 10.64 5.38 -4.22
CA SER A 73 9.96 4.20 -3.71
C SER A 73 9.16 4.54 -2.45
N TRP A 74 8.28 3.63 -2.02
CA TRP A 74 7.37 3.90 -0.93
C TRP A 74 7.50 2.85 0.17
N THR A 75 7.57 3.30 1.41
CA THR A 75 7.61 2.42 2.56
C THR A 75 6.39 2.67 3.44
N ASN A 76 6.10 1.71 4.31
CA ASN A 76 4.95 1.84 5.22
C ASN A 76 5.41 1.61 6.65
N GLU A 77 5.43 2.68 7.43
CA GLU A 77 5.90 2.61 8.81
C GLU A 77 5.02 1.73 9.68
N ARG A 78 3.72 1.67 9.39
CA ARG A 78 2.81 0.81 10.15
C ARG A 78 3.10 -0.66 9.91
N ALA A 79 3.55 -0.98 8.70
CA ALA A 79 3.83 -2.36 8.32
C ALA A 79 5.23 -2.79 8.76
N ASP A 80 6.11 -1.83 8.93
CA ASP A 80 7.47 -2.12 9.36
C ASP A 80 7.50 -2.29 10.87
#